data_e90c33f74955f9d53c5b9ac796bdf05a
#
_entry.id   e90c33f74955f9d53c5b9ac796bdf05a
#
_cell.length_a   1.000
_cell.length_b   1.000
_cell.length_c   1.000
_cell.angle_alpha   90.00
_cell.angle_beta   90.00
_cell.angle_gamma   90.00
#
_symmetry.space_group_name_H-M   'P 1'
#
loop_
_entity.id
_entity.type
_entity.pdbx_description
1 polymer ?
#
loop_
_entity_poly.entity_id
_entity_poly.type
_entity_poly.pdbx_seq_one_letter_code
_entity_poly.pdbx_strand_id
1 'polypeptide(L)'
;MAAAPLAGDTGSPMNDPHFYPIGTPGQAWGHAELAQWRSRQVRQRSYADDVLAAVERLRDRMDVQVYGEVVYAGESFPLVALCSPGRNAALPSVLVTGGVHGYETSGVHGALRFVEQHAQRYAGRVNLLVVPCVSPWAYERFQRWNFDAIDPNRSFRDGSPAQESAALMRLVAPLHGQFAAH
;
A
#
# COMPACT_ATOMS: atom_id res chain seq x y z
N MET A 1 43.47 -52.45 19.57
CA MET A 1 43.28 -51.29 18.70
C MET A 1 41.91 -50.69 19.05
N ALA A 2 41.87 -49.59 19.82
CA ALA A 2 40.64 -48.91 20.24
C ALA A 2 40.37 -47.76 19.26
N ALA A 3 39.16 -47.74 18.71
CA ALA A 3 38.71 -46.67 17.83
C ALA A 3 38.39 -45.40 18.64
N ALA A 4 38.89 -44.27 18.17
CA ALA A 4 38.62 -42.97 18.75
C ALA A 4 37.18 -42.56 18.46
N PRO A 5 36.46 -41.84 19.37
CA PRO A 5 35.12 -41.32 19.12
C PRO A 5 35.19 -40.13 18.16
N LEU A 6 34.31 -40.12 17.18
CA LEU A 6 34.06 -38.99 16.29
C LEU A 6 33.59 -37.80 17.12
N ALA A 7 34.24 -36.65 16.94
CA ALA A 7 33.82 -35.37 17.54
C ALA A 7 32.43 -35.02 17.06
N GLY A 8 31.50 -34.85 18.01
CA GLY A 8 30.16 -34.35 17.71
C GLY A 8 30.24 -32.93 17.18
N ASP A 9 29.64 -32.74 16.02
CA ASP A 9 29.34 -31.42 15.45
C ASP A 9 28.38 -30.69 16.39
N THR A 10 28.92 -29.78 17.20
CA THR A 10 28.11 -28.80 17.96
C THR A 10 27.66 -27.76 16.97
N GLY A 11 26.61 -28.10 16.20
CA GLY A 11 25.95 -27.16 15.34
C GLY A 11 25.50 -25.94 16.12
N SER A 12 26.15 -24.80 15.88
CA SER A 12 25.65 -23.49 16.31
C SER A 12 24.19 -23.37 15.85
N PRO A 13 23.28 -22.82 16.65
CA PRO A 13 21.91 -22.61 16.22
C PRO A 13 21.95 -21.80 14.93
N MET A 14 21.41 -22.38 13.85
CA MET A 14 21.35 -21.73 12.54
C MET A 14 20.57 -20.43 12.70
N ASN A 15 21.26 -19.31 12.83
CA ASN A 15 20.75 -18.01 12.46
C ASN A 15 20.57 -18.04 10.94
N ASP A 16 19.44 -18.56 10.46
CA ASP A 16 19.11 -18.46 9.06
C ASP A 16 18.83 -16.99 8.75
N PRO A 17 19.76 -16.27 8.09
CA PRO A 17 19.60 -14.83 7.83
C PRO A 17 18.45 -14.54 6.86
N HIS A 18 17.84 -15.56 6.27
CA HIS A 18 16.73 -15.43 5.35
C HIS A 18 15.38 -15.24 6.06
N PHE A 19 15.20 -15.79 7.27
CA PHE A 19 13.94 -15.69 7.99
C PHE A 19 13.88 -14.54 9.00
N TYR A 20 14.99 -14.19 9.61
CA TYR A 20 15.06 -13.12 10.61
C TYR A 20 16.31 -12.25 10.43
N PRO A 21 16.33 -11.44 9.36
CA PRO A 21 17.49 -10.58 9.09
C PRO A 21 17.60 -9.42 10.06
N ILE A 22 16.58 -9.17 10.90
CA ILE A 22 16.52 -8.12 11.93
C ILE A 22 15.80 -8.68 13.16
N GLY A 23 16.34 -8.39 14.34
CA GLY A 23 15.73 -8.75 15.62
C GLY A 23 15.94 -10.23 15.99
N THR A 24 15.22 -10.67 17.00
CA THR A 24 15.27 -12.01 17.56
C THR A 24 13.90 -12.69 17.40
N PRO A 25 13.85 -13.96 16.94
CA PRO A 25 12.60 -14.69 16.84
C PRO A 25 11.79 -14.67 18.15
N GLY A 26 10.48 -14.37 18.02
CA GLY A 26 9.57 -14.33 19.16
C GLY A 26 9.61 -13.05 19.98
N GLN A 27 10.49 -12.09 19.65
CA GLN A 27 10.54 -10.76 20.30
C GLN A 27 9.93 -9.71 19.37
N ALA A 28 9.06 -8.85 19.92
CA ALA A 28 8.55 -7.71 19.18
C ALA A 28 9.66 -6.71 18.87
N TRP A 29 9.61 -6.10 17.69
CA TRP A 29 10.57 -5.05 17.32
C TRP A 29 10.41 -3.82 18.20
N GLY A 30 11.54 -3.30 18.66
CA GLY A 30 11.64 -2.00 19.32
C GLY A 30 12.20 -0.93 18.37
N HIS A 31 12.60 0.20 18.94
CA HIS A 31 13.14 1.33 18.18
C HIS A 31 14.40 0.98 17.38
N ALA A 32 15.25 0.12 17.91
CA ALA A 32 16.52 -0.27 17.28
C ALA A 32 16.27 -1.09 15.99
N GLU A 33 15.39 -2.08 16.05
CA GLU A 33 15.02 -2.92 14.92
C GLU A 33 14.31 -2.12 13.85
N LEU A 34 13.39 -1.23 14.24
CA LEU A 34 12.71 -0.31 13.31
C LEU A 34 13.70 0.62 12.61
N ALA A 35 14.67 1.19 13.34
CA ALA A 35 15.71 2.03 12.75
C ALA A 35 16.59 1.24 11.78
N GLN A 36 16.98 0.01 12.15
CA GLN A 36 17.74 -0.88 11.29
C GLN A 36 16.95 -1.26 10.03
N TRP A 37 15.67 -1.56 10.16
CA TRP A 37 14.80 -1.86 9.02
C TRP A 37 14.69 -0.66 8.08
N ARG A 38 14.39 0.52 8.62
CA ARG A 38 14.27 1.78 7.85
C ARG A 38 15.55 2.11 7.08
N SER A 39 16.71 1.93 7.69
CA SER A 39 18.00 2.22 7.04
C SER A 39 18.28 1.36 5.79
N ARG A 40 17.59 0.25 5.64
CA ARG A 40 17.67 -0.63 4.46
C ARG A 40 16.67 -0.28 3.36
N GLN A 41 15.72 0.65 3.63
CA GLN A 41 14.69 1.00 2.68
C GLN A 41 15.19 2.06 1.72
N VAL A 42 15.47 1.65 0.49
CA VAL A 42 15.97 2.54 -0.57
C VAL A 42 14.85 2.82 -1.56
N ARG A 43 14.69 4.09 -1.93
CA ARG A 43 13.79 4.50 -3.00
C ARG A 43 14.28 3.90 -4.33
N GLN A 44 13.41 3.20 -5.04
CA GLN A 44 13.72 2.48 -6.28
C GLN A 44 12.91 3.02 -7.47
N ARG A 45 11.83 3.76 -7.21
CA ARG A 45 10.96 4.37 -8.22
C ARG A 45 10.27 5.62 -7.67
N SER A 46 9.56 6.34 -8.50
CA SER A 46 8.90 7.60 -8.15
C SER A 46 7.39 7.42 -8.18
N TYR A 47 6.73 7.65 -7.05
CA TYR A 47 5.28 7.75 -6.98
C TYR A 47 4.76 8.93 -7.81
N ALA A 48 5.49 10.04 -7.80
CA ALA A 48 5.12 11.23 -8.57
C ALA A 48 5.13 10.96 -10.08
N ASP A 49 6.19 10.31 -10.59
CA ASP A 49 6.34 10.08 -12.02
C ASP A 49 5.46 8.94 -12.53
N ASP A 50 5.34 7.87 -11.74
CA ASP A 50 4.62 6.66 -12.15
C ASP A 50 3.10 6.80 -11.95
N VAL A 51 2.68 7.39 -10.82
CA VAL A 51 1.27 7.40 -10.40
C VAL A 51 0.63 8.77 -10.56
N LEU A 52 1.20 9.83 -9.96
CA LEU A 52 0.59 11.16 -10.02
C LEU A 52 0.56 11.72 -11.44
N ALA A 53 1.65 11.53 -12.21
CA ALA A 53 1.66 11.92 -13.62
C ALA A 53 0.65 11.12 -14.47
N ALA A 54 0.39 9.85 -14.14
CA ALA A 54 -0.65 9.07 -14.80
C ALA A 54 -2.06 9.57 -14.41
N VAL A 55 -2.29 9.87 -13.14
CA VAL A 55 -3.55 10.46 -12.65
C VAL A 55 -3.83 11.80 -13.33
N GLU A 56 -2.79 12.65 -13.49
CA GLU A 56 -2.96 13.96 -14.14
C GLU A 56 -3.41 13.83 -15.60
N ARG A 57 -2.91 12.84 -16.33
CA ARG A 57 -3.35 12.57 -17.71
C ARG A 57 -4.81 12.09 -17.83
N LEU A 58 -5.43 11.67 -16.72
CA LEU A 58 -6.81 11.20 -16.68
C LEU A 58 -7.79 12.27 -16.21
N ARG A 59 -7.34 13.47 -15.91
CA ARG A 59 -8.13 14.58 -15.34
C ARG A 59 -9.23 15.09 -16.29
N ASP A 60 -9.09 14.88 -17.58
CA ASP A 60 -10.10 15.20 -18.57
C ASP A 60 -11.29 14.21 -18.57
N ARG A 61 -11.13 13.05 -17.95
CA ARG A 61 -12.10 11.94 -17.93
C ARG A 61 -12.65 11.61 -16.55
N MET A 62 -11.90 11.96 -15.51
CA MET A 62 -12.23 11.64 -14.12
C MET A 62 -11.99 12.86 -13.22
N ASP A 63 -12.85 13.05 -12.26
CA ASP A 63 -12.59 14.02 -11.20
C ASP A 63 -11.47 13.51 -10.29
N VAL A 64 -10.42 14.28 -10.14
CA VAL A 64 -9.28 13.94 -9.28
C VAL A 64 -9.47 14.57 -7.91
N GLN A 65 -9.53 13.75 -6.88
CA GLN A 65 -9.65 14.16 -5.49
C GLN A 65 -8.37 13.83 -4.73
N VAL A 66 -7.76 14.82 -4.08
CA VAL A 66 -6.76 14.57 -3.02
C VAL A 66 -7.55 14.34 -1.73
N TYR A 67 -7.51 13.11 -1.21
CA TYR A 67 -8.31 12.73 -0.04
C TYR A 67 -7.51 12.70 1.26
N GLY A 68 -6.22 12.92 1.18
CA GLY A 68 -5.32 12.96 2.32
C GLY A 68 -3.87 13.09 1.90
N GLU A 69 -3.02 12.99 2.88
CA GLU A 69 -1.57 13.00 2.74
C GLU A 69 -0.97 12.06 3.78
N VAL A 70 0.08 11.36 3.44
CA VAL A 70 0.94 10.69 4.42
C VAL A 70 2.29 11.38 4.47
N VAL A 71 2.82 11.53 5.69
CA VAL A 71 4.11 12.17 5.92
C VAL A 71 4.98 11.23 6.74
N TYR A 72 6.14 10.87 6.17
CA TYR A 72 7.10 9.98 6.80
C TYR A 72 8.51 10.59 6.71
N ALA A 73 9.11 10.90 7.84
CA ALA A 73 10.48 11.45 7.94
C ALA A 73 10.74 12.67 7.04
N GLY A 74 9.73 13.55 6.87
CA GLY A 74 9.82 14.75 6.04
C GLY A 74 9.51 14.53 4.55
N GLU A 75 9.29 13.29 4.13
CA GLU A 75 8.72 12.99 2.80
C GLU A 75 7.20 13.05 2.87
N SER A 76 6.58 13.77 1.95
CA SER A 76 5.13 13.93 1.86
C SER A 76 4.59 13.29 0.60
N PHE A 77 3.48 12.57 0.73
CA PHE A 77 2.82 11.83 -0.34
C PHE A 77 1.33 12.19 -0.36
N PRO A 78 0.85 12.95 -1.35
CA PRO A 78 -0.58 13.16 -1.52
C PRO A 78 -1.28 11.85 -1.85
N LEU A 79 -2.41 11.58 -1.21
CA LEU A 79 -3.25 10.43 -1.48
C LEU A 79 -4.36 10.85 -2.45
N VAL A 80 -4.42 10.21 -3.62
CA VAL A 80 -5.30 10.60 -4.71
C VAL A 80 -6.33 9.53 -5.05
N ALA A 81 -7.53 9.98 -5.38
CA ALA A 81 -8.61 9.16 -5.90
C ALA A 81 -9.12 9.74 -7.22
N LEU A 82 -9.56 8.86 -8.11
CA LEU A 82 -10.22 9.16 -9.37
C LEU A 82 -11.71 8.83 -9.23
N CYS A 83 -12.58 9.80 -9.44
CA CYS A 83 -14.02 9.66 -9.29
C CYS A 83 -14.72 9.82 -10.63
N SER A 84 -15.82 9.09 -10.86
CA SER A 84 -16.69 9.35 -12.02
C SER A 84 -17.17 10.79 -12.01
N PRO A 85 -17.10 11.53 -13.12
CA PRO A 85 -17.64 12.88 -13.21
C PRO A 85 -19.17 12.89 -12.95
N GLY A 86 -19.63 13.91 -12.25
CA GLY A 86 -21.07 14.09 -12.03
C GLY A 86 -21.71 12.93 -11.27
N ARG A 87 -21.18 12.56 -10.11
CA ARG A 87 -21.70 11.48 -9.27
C ARG A 87 -23.23 11.52 -9.16
N ASN A 88 -23.90 10.41 -9.44
CA ASN A 88 -25.34 10.24 -9.34
C ASN A 88 -25.72 9.31 -8.18
N ALA A 89 -26.42 9.83 -7.17
CA ALA A 89 -26.81 9.06 -6.00
C ALA A 89 -27.77 7.89 -6.30
N ALA A 90 -28.43 7.88 -7.46
CA ALA A 90 -29.27 6.77 -7.88
C ALA A 90 -28.49 5.57 -8.46
N LEU A 91 -27.20 5.75 -8.73
CA LEU A 91 -26.35 4.68 -9.28
C LEU A 91 -25.56 3.98 -8.16
N PRO A 92 -25.33 2.65 -8.29
CA PRO A 92 -24.46 1.95 -7.36
C PRO A 92 -23.04 2.48 -7.45
N SER A 93 -22.32 2.46 -6.32
CA SER A 93 -20.91 2.82 -6.26
C SER A 93 -20.02 1.57 -6.32
N VAL A 94 -18.89 1.70 -7.00
CA VAL A 94 -17.86 0.66 -7.08
C VAL A 94 -16.53 1.25 -6.64
N LEU A 95 -15.90 0.60 -5.67
CA LEU A 95 -14.56 0.95 -5.21
C LEU A 95 -13.54 0.05 -5.91
N VAL A 96 -12.47 0.66 -6.40
CA VAL A 96 -11.29 -0.05 -6.92
C VAL A 96 -10.07 0.46 -6.18
N THR A 97 -9.33 -0.42 -5.53
CA THR A 97 -8.09 -0.07 -4.83
C THR A 97 -6.91 -0.81 -5.45
N GLY A 98 -5.78 -0.12 -5.58
CA GLY A 98 -4.50 -0.69 -5.96
C GLY A 98 -3.43 -0.34 -4.94
N GLY A 99 -2.34 -1.14 -4.88
CA GLY A 99 -1.17 -0.83 -4.08
C GLY A 99 -1.45 -0.65 -2.59
N VAL A 100 -2.32 -1.47 -2.00
CA VAL A 100 -2.49 -1.54 -0.53
C VAL A 100 -1.16 -1.92 0.10
N HIS A 101 -0.46 -2.89 -0.49
CA HIS A 101 0.96 -3.10 -0.25
C HIS A 101 1.74 -2.50 -1.43
N GLY A 102 2.77 -1.71 -1.13
CA GLY A 102 3.50 -0.97 -2.15
C GLY A 102 4.20 -1.84 -3.20
N TYR A 103 4.64 -3.05 -2.86
CA TYR A 103 5.29 -3.96 -3.82
C TYR A 103 4.31 -4.56 -4.85
N GLU A 104 3.01 -4.45 -4.63
CA GLU A 104 1.96 -4.96 -5.53
C GLU A 104 1.79 -4.04 -6.76
N THR A 105 2.85 -3.94 -7.57
CA THR A 105 2.94 -3.03 -8.72
C THR A 105 1.82 -3.24 -9.74
N SER A 106 1.43 -4.50 -9.97
CA SER A 106 0.36 -4.85 -10.90
C SER A 106 -1.00 -4.27 -10.48
N GLY A 107 -1.28 -4.20 -9.16
CA GLY A 107 -2.48 -3.58 -8.63
C GLY A 107 -2.55 -2.08 -8.93
N VAL A 108 -1.43 -1.37 -8.75
CA VAL A 108 -1.32 0.07 -9.03
C VAL A 108 -1.55 0.35 -10.51
N HIS A 109 -0.75 -0.27 -11.37
CA HIS A 109 -0.86 -0.03 -12.82
C HIS A 109 -2.14 -0.61 -13.40
N GLY A 110 -2.66 -1.71 -12.85
CA GLY A 110 -3.94 -2.28 -13.24
C GLY A 110 -5.10 -1.32 -12.97
N ALA A 111 -5.14 -0.65 -11.81
CA ALA A 111 -6.14 0.35 -11.48
C ALA A 111 -6.07 1.57 -12.42
N LEU A 112 -4.87 2.10 -12.69
CA LEU A 112 -4.68 3.21 -13.63
C LEU A 112 -5.11 2.82 -15.04
N ARG A 113 -4.69 1.64 -15.51
CA ARG A 113 -5.03 1.17 -16.85
C ARG A 113 -6.52 0.85 -17.01
N PHE A 114 -7.15 0.36 -15.94
CA PHE A 114 -8.61 0.20 -15.90
C PHE A 114 -9.31 1.54 -16.14
N VAL A 115 -8.90 2.60 -15.47
CA VAL A 115 -9.48 3.94 -15.68
C VAL A 115 -9.23 4.40 -17.12
N GLU A 116 -8.00 4.30 -17.60
CA GLU A 116 -7.60 4.76 -18.93
C GLU A 116 -8.39 4.07 -20.05
N GLN A 117 -8.59 2.76 -19.96
CA GLN A 117 -9.12 1.96 -21.06
C GLN A 117 -10.58 1.54 -20.91
N HIS A 118 -11.08 1.47 -19.68
CA HIS A 118 -12.35 0.81 -19.42
C HIS A 118 -13.37 1.65 -18.64
N ALA A 119 -12.96 2.64 -17.84
CA ALA A 119 -13.88 3.41 -16.99
C ALA A 119 -15.06 4.01 -17.79
N GLN A 120 -14.81 4.50 -19.00
CA GLN A 120 -15.83 5.08 -19.87
C GLN A 120 -16.99 4.13 -20.18
N ARG A 121 -16.77 2.82 -20.18
CA ARG A 121 -17.82 1.81 -20.42
C ARG A 121 -18.83 1.72 -19.28
N TYR A 122 -18.49 2.26 -18.14
CA TYR A 122 -19.31 2.26 -16.92
C TYR A 122 -19.99 3.62 -16.67
N ALA A 123 -19.70 4.63 -17.50
CA ALA A 123 -20.33 5.94 -17.40
C ALA A 123 -21.87 5.83 -17.46
N GLY A 124 -22.56 6.50 -16.53
CA GLY A 124 -24.01 6.44 -16.39
C GLY A 124 -24.57 5.11 -15.86
N ARG A 125 -23.73 4.14 -15.49
CA ARG A 125 -24.12 2.84 -14.94
C ARG A 125 -23.72 2.64 -13.51
N VAL A 126 -22.55 3.16 -13.11
CA VAL A 126 -22.02 3.12 -11.74
C VAL A 126 -21.27 4.41 -11.42
N ASN A 127 -21.13 4.71 -10.15
CA ASN A 127 -20.17 5.69 -9.66
C ASN A 127 -18.85 4.98 -9.35
N LEU A 128 -17.80 5.25 -10.11
CA LEU A 128 -16.47 4.71 -9.83
C LEU A 128 -15.76 5.58 -8.79
N LEU A 129 -15.12 4.94 -7.83
CA LEU A 129 -14.13 5.51 -6.94
C LEU A 129 -12.87 4.63 -7.04
N VAL A 130 -11.82 5.16 -7.66
CA VAL A 130 -10.59 4.41 -7.90
C VAL A 130 -9.45 5.04 -7.12
N VAL A 131 -8.83 4.27 -6.24
CA VAL A 131 -7.63 4.65 -5.49
C VAL A 131 -6.46 3.83 -6.03
N PRO A 132 -5.67 4.38 -6.96
CA PRO A 132 -4.69 3.58 -7.70
C PRO A 132 -3.50 3.14 -6.84
N CYS A 133 -3.14 3.90 -5.80
CA CYS A 133 -2.03 3.56 -4.91
C CYS A 133 -2.36 3.99 -3.48
N VAL A 134 -2.64 3.03 -2.61
CA VAL A 134 -2.98 3.28 -1.21
C VAL A 134 -1.72 3.61 -0.40
N SER A 135 -0.59 2.95 -0.67
CA SER A 135 0.65 3.03 0.11
C SER A 135 1.82 3.60 -0.71
N PRO A 136 1.87 4.92 -0.95
CA PRO A 136 2.86 5.52 -1.86
C PRO A 136 4.31 5.40 -1.37
N TRP A 137 4.58 5.56 -0.07
CA TRP A 137 5.92 5.37 0.48
C TRP A 137 6.44 3.95 0.23
N ALA A 138 5.59 2.96 0.53
CA ALA A 138 5.89 1.56 0.31
C ALA A 138 6.00 1.21 -1.18
N TYR A 139 5.21 1.87 -2.04
CA TYR A 139 5.31 1.76 -3.50
C TYR A 139 6.70 2.15 -3.99
N GLU A 140 7.23 3.28 -3.55
CA GLU A 140 8.54 3.74 -3.97
C GLU A 140 9.68 2.80 -3.57
N ARG A 141 9.49 2.01 -2.51
CA ARG A 141 10.52 1.14 -1.92
C ARG A 141 10.29 -0.36 -2.11
N PHE A 142 9.28 -0.73 -2.89
CA PHE A 142 8.86 -2.12 -3.10
C PHE A 142 8.59 -2.85 -1.78
N GLN A 143 7.94 -2.20 -0.83
CA GLN A 143 7.68 -2.74 0.49
C GLN A 143 6.24 -3.21 0.68
N ARG A 144 6.10 -4.22 1.54
CA ARG A 144 4.80 -4.64 2.07
C ARG A 144 4.30 -3.65 3.11
N TRP A 145 5.17 -3.28 4.05
CA TRP A 145 4.87 -2.44 5.19
C TRP A 145 5.13 -0.96 4.89
N ASN A 146 4.48 -0.10 5.64
CA ASN A 146 4.73 1.34 5.58
C ASN A 146 6.02 1.71 6.33
N PHE A 147 6.34 3.00 6.42
CA PHE A 147 7.53 3.53 7.11
C PHE A 147 7.67 3.04 8.57
N ASP A 148 6.55 2.81 9.25
CA ASP A 148 6.53 2.35 10.63
C ASP A 148 6.54 0.83 10.77
N ALA A 149 6.84 0.10 9.68
CA ALA A 149 6.80 -1.35 9.59
C ALA A 149 5.42 -1.94 9.95
N ILE A 150 4.37 -1.18 9.66
CA ILE A 150 2.98 -1.59 9.87
C ILE A 150 2.42 -2.11 8.56
N ASP A 151 1.68 -3.22 8.60
CA ASP A 151 0.95 -3.75 7.46
C ASP A 151 -0.34 -2.95 7.23
N PRO A 152 -0.46 -2.15 6.14
CA PRO A 152 -1.64 -1.35 5.88
C PRO A 152 -2.91 -2.20 5.73
N ASN A 153 -2.79 -3.39 5.14
CA ASN A 153 -3.91 -4.31 4.93
C ASN A 153 -4.44 -4.94 6.24
N ARG A 154 -3.68 -4.90 7.32
CA ARG A 154 -4.09 -5.33 8.67
C ARG A 154 -4.54 -4.15 9.53
N SER A 155 -4.62 -2.95 8.96
CA SER A 155 -4.83 -1.70 9.69
C SER A 155 -6.14 -0.99 9.35
N PHE A 156 -7.04 -1.61 8.58
CA PHE A 156 -8.39 -1.10 8.30
C PHE A 156 -9.30 -1.32 9.50
N ARG A 157 -9.15 -0.48 10.52
CA ARG A 157 -9.91 -0.52 11.78
C ARG A 157 -9.89 0.85 12.45
N ASP A 158 -10.81 1.07 13.38
CA ASP A 158 -10.83 2.29 14.19
C ASP A 158 -9.50 2.46 14.95
N GLY A 159 -9.02 3.71 14.99
CA GLY A 159 -7.72 4.01 15.57
C GLY A 159 -6.55 3.40 14.79
N SER A 160 -6.70 3.25 13.47
CA SER A 160 -5.65 2.71 12.59
C SER A 160 -4.30 3.37 12.84
N PRO A 161 -3.23 2.58 13.08
CA PRO A 161 -1.87 3.11 13.22
C PRO A 161 -1.23 3.44 11.86
N ALA A 162 -1.80 2.99 10.74
CA ALA A 162 -1.32 3.27 9.39
C ALA A 162 -2.05 4.50 8.83
N GLN A 163 -1.29 5.56 8.49
CA GLN A 163 -1.84 6.83 8.00
C GLN A 163 -2.65 6.62 6.72
N GLU A 164 -2.16 5.83 5.78
CA GLU A 164 -2.79 5.49 4.51
C GLU A 164 -4.11 4.75 4.69
N SER A 165 -4.15 3.76 5.58
CA SER A 165 -5.38 3.00 5.87
C SER A 165 -6.42 3.90 6.55
N ALA A 166 -6.00 4.72 7.51
CA ALA A 166 -6.88 5.69 8.16
C ALA A 166 -7.45 6.71 7.17
N ALA A 167 -6.64 7.18 6.23
CA ALA A 167 -7.07 8.12 5.20
C ALA A 167 -8.09 7.49 4.25
N LEU A 168 -7.83 6.27 3.78
CA LEU A 168 -8.78 5.54 2.91
C LEU A 168 -10.11 5.27 3.63
N MET A 169 -10.06 4.86 4.89
CA MET A 169 -11.28 4.69 5.69
C MET A 169 -12.10 5.98 5.78
N ARG A 170 -11.46 7.13 6.02
CA ARG A 170 -12.15 8.43 6.02
C ARG A 170 -12.76 8.79 4.66
N LEU A 171 -12.08 8.47 3.56
CA LEU A 171 -12.60 8.69 2.21
C LEU A 171 -13.88 7.89 1.96
N VAL A 172 -13.91 6.62 2.35
CA VAL A 172 -15.04 5.72 2.05
C VAL A 172 -16.16 5.79 3.09
N ALA A 173 -15.93 6.28 4.29
CA ALA A 173 -16.91 6.32 5.37
C ALA A 173 -18.24 7.00 4.99
N PRO A 174 -18.26 8.17 4.28
CA PRO A 174 -19.51 8.79 3.84
C PRO A 174 -20.30 7.97 2.81
N LEU A 175 -19.66 6.97 2.22
CA LEU A 175 -20.22 6.10 1.18
C LEU A 175 -20.61 4.72 1.74
N HIS A 176 -20.56 4.55 3.06
CA HIS A 176 -20.91 3.29 3.69
C HIS A 176 -22.31 2.82 3.26
N GLY A 177 -22.45 1.55 2.90
CA GLY A 177 -23.69 0.97 2.41
C GLY A 177 -24.07 1.31 0.96
N GLN A 178 -23.27 2.13 0.25
CA GLN A 178 -23.53 2.52 -1.14
C GLN A 178 -22.69 1.70 -2.15
N PHE A 179 -21.71 0.97 -1.68
CA PHE A 179 -20.87 0.14 -2.56
C PHE A 179 -21.57 -1.16 -2.92
N ALA A 180 -21.70 -1.40 -4.23
CA ALA A 180 -22.16 -2.67 -4.78
C ALA A 180 -21.02 -3.66 -5.00
N ALA A 181 -19.76 -3.16 -5.11
CA ALA A 181 -18.57 -3.98 -5.28
C ALA A 181 -17.30 -3.25 -4.79
N HIS A 182 -16.33 -4.08 -4.41
CA HIS A 182 -14.94 -3.71 -4.13
C HIS A 182 -14.02 -4.80 -4.65
#